data_2fa4595e7fc8abc7dcc80504095e5ebc
#
_entry.id   2fa4595e7fc8abc7dcc80504095e5ebc
#
_cell.length_a   1.000
_cell.length_b   1.000
_cell.length_c   1.000
_cell.angle_alpha   90.00
_cell.angle_beta   90.00
_cell.angle_gamma   90.00
#
_symmetry.space_group_name_H-M   'P 1'
#
loop_
_entity.id
_entity.type
_entity.pdbx_description
1 polymer ?
#
loop_
_entity_poly.entity_id
_entity_poly.type
_entity_poly.pdbx_seq_one_letter_code
_entity_poly.pdbx_strand_id
1 'polypeptide(L)'
;SKWILFYGFGKDDENSENCWEYRHTFDHKPTLSEVKELVVSAINTATEEKIINGFVWNGKAVYLSPENQLNFSAIERSEKIPYPLILKINEQEDGTPIYHTFENADDFIAFSQAACAYVIKTVQEGWKEKDEVDWTVFNLKSNNDEKVD
;
A
#
# COMPACT_ATOMS: atom_id res chain seq x y z
N SER A 1 20.76 -26.62 -7.46
CA SER A 1 20.12 -25.78 -8.47
C SER A 1 19.26 -24.70 -7.81
N LYS A 2 19.12 -23.57 -8.48
CA LYS A 2 18.33 -22.45 -8.01
C LYS A 2 17.13 -22.23 -8.89
N TRP A 3 16.03 -21.79 -8.28
CA TRP A 3 14.78 -21.48 -8.94
C TRP A 3 14.50 -19.99 -8.80
N ILE A 4 14.11 -19.35 -9.86
CA ILE A 4 13.79 -17.92 -9.87
C ILE A 4 12.30 -17.74 -10.16
N LEU A 5 11.62 -17.05 -9.24
CA LEU A 5 10.25 -16.64 -9.42
C LEU A 5 10.20 -15.19 -9.90
N PHE A 6 9.51 -14.95 -10.99
CA PHE A 6 9.18 -13.61 -11.48
C PHE A 6 7.70 -13.36 -11.18
N TYR A 7 7.40 -12.24 -10.57
CA TYR A 7 6.02 -11.91 -10.17
C TYR A 7 5.83 -10.41 -10.08
N GLY A 8 4.56 -9.99 -10.15
CA GLY A 8 4.24 -8.58 -10.18
C GLY A 8 4.84 -7.90 -11.41
N PHE A 9 4.03 -7.27 -12.20
CA PHE A 9 4.50 -6.62 -13.43
C PHE A 9 3.86 -5.26 -13.54
N GLY A 10 4.64 -4.24 -13.85
CA GLY A 10 4.13 -2.89 -13.95
C GLY A 10 5.00 -1.98 -14.79
N LYS A 11 4.52 -0.77 -14.94
CA LYS A 11 5.22 0.34 -15.56
C LYS A 11 5.26 1.50 -14.59
N ASP A 12 6.24 2.39 -14.74
CA ASP A 12 6.34 3.59 -13.91
C ASP A 12 5.14 4.52 -14.14
N ASP A 13 4.65 4.61 -15.38
CA ASP A 13 3.41 5.27 -15.78
C ASP A 13 2.88 4.64 -17.08
N GLU A 14 1.65 5.01 -17.49
CA GLU A 14 1.00 4.46 -18.68
C GLU A 14 1.79 4.69 -19.99
N ASN A 15 2.57 5.75 -20.04
CA ASN A 15 3.35 6.15 -21.20
C ASN A 15 4.83 5.72 -21.11
N SER A 16 5.24 5.14 -19.98
CA SER A 16 6.62 4.74 -19.76
C SER A 16 6.97 3.49 -20.57
N GLU A 17 8.14 3.47 -21.18
CA GLU A 17 8.75 2.27 -21.74
C GLU A 17 9.40 1.41 -20.65
N ASN A 18 9.59 1.94 -19.45
CA ASN A 18 10.18 1.24 -18.32
C ASN A 18 9.17 0.31 -17.68
N CYS A 19 9.46 -0.98 -17.71
CA CYS A 19 8.69 -2.02 -17.05
C CYS A 19 9.49 -2.56 -15.87
N TRP A 20 8.78 -3.03 -14.86
CA TRP A 20 9.42 -3.65 -13.70
C TRP A 20 8.68 -4.92 -13.31
N GLU A 21 9.41 -5.81 -12.67
CA GLU A 21 8.88 -7.01 -12.04
C GLU A 21 9.71 -7.35 -10.82
N TYR A 22 9.12 -8.10 -9.89
CA TYR A 22 9.84 -8.64 -8.76
C TYR A 22 10.46 -9.98 -9.13
N ARG A 23 11.56 -10.28 -8.46
CA ARG A 23 12.29 -11.52 -8.63
C ARG A 23 12.66 -12.08 -7.26
N HIS A 24 12.42 -13.37 -7.05
CA HIS A 24 12.85 -14.06 -5.85
C HIS A 24 13.53 -15.38 -6.22
N THR A 25 14.65 -15.67 -5.57
CA THR A 25 15.44 -16.87 -5.81
C THR A 25 15.23 -17.88 -4.68
N PHE A 26 14.87 -19.09 -5.05
CA PHE A 26 14.78 -20.23 -4.12
C PHE A 26 15.95 -21.18 -4.36
N ASP A 27 16.44 -21.82 -3.30
CA ASP A 27 17.44 -22.89 -3.36
C ASP A 27 16.80 -24.25 -3.68
N HIS A 28 15.48 -24.32 -3.76
CA HIS A 28 14.68 -25.48 -4.11
C HIS A 28 13.53 -25.06 -5.02
N LYS A 29 12.87 -26.02 -5.65
CA LYS A 29 11.66 -25.75 -6.43
C LYS A 29 10.54 -25.33 -5.49
N PRO A 30 9.99 -24.11 -5.61
CA PRO A 30 8.98 -23.63 -4.66
C PRO A 30 7.67 -24.39 -4.80
N THR A 31 6.98 -24.56 -3.69
CA THR A 31 5.59 -25.05 -3.66
C THR A 31 4.64 -23.91 -4.03
N LEU A 32 3.42 -24.25 -4.44
CA LEU A 32 2.38 -23.23 -4.67
C LEU A 32 2.12 -22.39 -3.43
N SER A 33 2.15 -23.01 -2.25
CA SER A 33 1.97 -22.30 -0.97
C SER A 33 3.06 -21.25 -0.75
N GLU A 34 4.31 -21.58 -1.01
CA GLU A 34 5.44 -20.63 -0.91
C GLU A 34 5.30 -19.49 -1.90
N VAL A 35 4.87 -19.78 -3.13
CA VAL A 35 4.62 -18.76 -4.15
C VAL A 35 3.48 -17.81 -3.72
N LYS A 36 2.36 -18.37 -3.23
CA LYS A 36 1.23 -17.58 -2.75
C LYS A 36 1.61 -16.66 -1.61
N GLU A 37 2.34 -17.18 -0.63
CA GLU A 37 2.81 -16.39 0.51
C GLU A 37 3.67 -15.20 0.05
N LEU A 38 4.60 -15.43 -0.85
CA LEU A 38 5.48 -14.40 -1.38
C LEU A 38 4.71 -13.32 -2.16
N VAL A 39 3.83 -13.72 -3.07
CA VAL A 39 3.06 -12.80 -3.93
C VAL A 39 2.06 -12.00 -3.07
N VAL A 40 1.34 -12.64 -2.18
CA VAL A 40 0.39 -11.98 -1.27
C VAL A 40 1.11 -10.97 -0.36
N SER A 41 2.26 -11.37 0.18
CA SER A 41 3.08 -10.49 1.00
C SER A 41 3.54 -9.25 0.22
N ALA A 42 3.94 -9.41 -1.04
CA ALA A 42 4.34 -8.30 -1.90
C ALA A 42 3.16 -7.34 -2.16
N ILE A 43 1.96 -7.86 -2.41
CA ILE A 43 0.76 -7.05 -2.61
C ILE A 43 0.42 -6.28 -1.33
N ASN A 44 0.49 -6.94 -0.18
CA ASN A 44 0.24 -6.30 1.12
C ASN A 44 1.23 -5.17 1.41
N THR A 45 2.51 -5.40 1.15
CA THR A 45 3.55 -4.38 1.33
C THR A 45 3.32 -3.18 0.41
N ALA A 46 3.00 -3.42 -0.85
CA ALA A 46 2.70 -2.35 -1.81
C ALA A 46 1.43 -1.57 -1.41
N THR A 47 0.43 -2.26 -0.88
CA THR A 47 -0.81 -1.64 -0.39
C THR A 47 -0.53 -0.73 0.81
N GLU A 48 0.26 -1.20 1.78
CA GLU A 48 0.67 -0.37 2.93
C GLU A 48 1.43 0.86 2.50
N GLU A 49 2.34 0.73 1.56
CA GLU A 49 3.11 1.85 1.01
C GLU A 49 2.21 2.91 0.39
N LYS A 50 1.22 2.49 -0.39
CA LYS A 50 0.22 3.40 -0.98
C LYS A 50 -0.61 4.11 0.09
N ILE A 51 -1.02 3.40 1.13
CA ILE A 51 -1.77 4.00 2.24
C ILE A 51 -0.94 5.08 2.92
N ILE A 52 0.28 4.74 3.29
CA ILE A 52 1.14 5.62 4.09
C ILE A 52 1.57 6.86 3.31
N ASN A 53 1.91 6.71 2.03
CA ASN A 53 2.57 7.76 1.25
C ASN A 53 1.76 8.30 0.06
N GLY A 54 0.57 7.78 -0.21
CA GLY A 54 -0.16 8.13 -1.43
C GLY A 54 -1.29 9.15 -1.27
N PHE A 55 -1.66 9.52 -0.05
CA PHE A 55 -2.75 10.47 0.17
C PHE A 55 -2.26 11.90 0.04
N VAL A 56 -2.99 12.70 -0.74
CA VAL A 56 -2.69 14.13 -0.96
C VAL A 56 -3.89 14.97 -0.51
N TRP A 57 -3.62 16.01 0.26
CA TRP A 57 -4.62 16.98 0.71
C TRP A 57 -4.15 18.39 0.41
N ASN A 58 -4.96 19.16 -0.32
CA ASN A 58 -4.62 20.53 -0.74
C ASN A 58 -3.20 20.65 -1.33
N GLY A 59 -2.84 19.70 -2.19
CA GLY A 59 -1.53 19.68 -2.84
C GLY A 59 -0.37 19.23 -1.98
N LYS A 60 -0.63 18.82 -0.74
CA LYS A 60 0.39 18.32 0.20
C LYS A 60 0.24 16.83 0.40
N ALA A 61 1.34 16.09 0.26
CA ALA A 61 1.35 14.68 0.63
C ALA A 61 1.20 14.54 2.14
N VAL A 62 0.34 13.62 2.56
CA VAL A 62 0.04 13.35 3.97
C VAL A 62 0.59 11.99 4.37
N TYR A 63 1.35 11.95 5.46
CA TYR A 63 1.87 10.70 6.00
C TYR A 63 0.79 9.99 6.82
N LEU A 64 0.18 8.95 6.24
CA LEU A 64 -0.90 8.19 6.85
C LEU A 64 -0.38 6.92 7.56
N SER A 65 0.53 7.08 8.51
CA SER A 65 0.90 5.98 9.41
C SER A 65 -0.31 5.53 10.22
N PRO A 66 -0.34 4.28 10.73
CA PRO A 66 -1.40 3.83 11.62
C PRO A 66 -1.62 4.76 12.82
N GLU A 67 -0.54 5.29 13.38
CA GLU A 67 -0.60 6.26 14.49
C GLU A 67 -1.29 7.56 14.08
N ASN A 68 -0.92 8.12 12.92
CA ASN A 68 -1.55 9.33 12.41
C ASN A 68 -3.02 9.11 12.09
N GLN A 69 -3.39 7.99 11.49
CA GLN A 69 -4.79 7.64 11.23
C GLN A 69 -5.60 7.62 12.53
N LEU A 70 -5.05 7.03 13.58
CA LEU A 70 -5.69 6.97 14.89
C LEU A 70 -5.85 8.36 15.50
N ASN A 71 -4.82 9.19 15.43
CA ASN A 71 -4.84 10.57 15.94
C ASN A 71 -5.86 11.43 15.20
N PHE A 72 -5.92 11.35 13.88
CA PHE A 72 -6.89 12.08 13.08
C PHE A 72 -8.33 11.67 13.43
N SER A 73 -8.57 10.39 13.60
CA SER A 73 -9.87 9.88 14.02
C SER A 73 -10.25 10.37 15.42
N ALA A 74 -9.31 10.43 16.33
CA ALA A 74 -9.54 10.94 17.69
C ALA A 74 -9.88 12.44 17.68
N ILE A 75 -9.17 13.24 16.89
CA ILE A 75 -9.44 14.68 16.74
C ILE A 75 -10.83 14.91 16.15
N GLU A 76 -11.19 14.15 15.09
CA GLU A 76 -12.52 14.25 14.47
C GLU A 76 -13.66 14.06 15.48
N ARG A 77 -13.48 13.14 16.41
CA ARG A 77 -14.50 12.82 17.43
C ARG A 77 -14.48 13.73 18.63
N SER A 78 -13.46 14.58 18.78
CA SER A 78 -13.33 15.46 19.94
C SER A 78 -14.05 16.79 19.73
N GLU A 79 -14.85 17.20 20.71
CA GLU A 79 -15.52 18.50 20.71
C GLU A 79 -14.67 19.58 21.42
N LYS A 80 -13.51 19.21 21.96
CA LYS A 80 -12.68 20.10 22.78
C LYS A 80 -11.42 20.61 22.10
N ILE A 81 -11.25 20.32 20.81
CA ILE A 81 -10.09 20.77 20.06
C ILE A 81 -10.24 22.26 19.72
N PRO A 82 -9.30 23.11 20.10
CA PRO A 82 -9.34 24.52 19.72
C PRO A 82 -8.94 24.70 18.24
N TYR A 83 -9.60 25.64 17.58
CA TYR A 83 -9.27 26.04 16.20
C TYR A 83 -8.86 27.49 16.15
N PRO A 84 -7.99 27.94 15.21
CA PRO A 84 -7.37 27.11 14.15
C PRO A 84 -6.43 26.04 14.74
N LEU A 85 -6.42 24.88 14.09
CA LEU A 85 -5.58 23.75 14.48
C LEU A 85 -4.44 23.60 13.46
N ILE A 86 -3.20 23.64 13.93
CA ILE A 86 -2.02 23.43 13.10
C ILE A 86 -1.47 22.03 13.41
N LEU A 87 -1.40 21.18 12.39
CA LEU A 87 -0.84 19.85 12.51
C LEU A 87 0.32 19.63 11.57
N LYS A 88 1.30 18.91 12.03
CA LYS A 88 2.32 18.32 11.16
C LYS A 88 1.69 17.12 10.44
N ILE A 89 1.65 17.19 9.11
CA ILE A 89 1.04 16.15 8.28
C ILE A 89 2.06 15.30 7.52
N ASN A 90 3.30 15.75 7.42
CA ASN A 90 4.40 15.04 6.77
C ASN A 90 5.74 15.70 7.08
N GLU A 91 6.79 15.17 6.47
CA GLU A 91 8.13 15.75 6.49
C GLU A 91 8.70 15.76 5.06
N GLN A 92 9.58 16.72 4.79
CA GLN A 92 10.42 16.68 3.58
C GLN A 92 11.53 15.64 3.75
N GLU A 93 12.25 15.34 2.67
CA GLU A 93 13.35 14.35 2.71
C GLU A 93 14.43 14.71 3.73
N ASP A 94 14.66 16.00 3.97
CA ASP A 94 15.63 16.50 4.96
C ASP A 94 15.09 16.52 6.39
N GLY A 95 13.86 16.04 6.62
CA GLY A 95 13.20 16.03 7.92
C GLY A 95 12.46 17.32 8.28
N THR A 96 12.45 18.32 7.40
CA THR A 96 11.70 19.55 7.63
C THR A 96 10.20 19.26 7.71
N PRO A 97 9.49 19.67 8.79
CA PRO A 97 8.07 19.40 8.94
C PRO A 97 7.23 20.11 7.89
N ILE A 98 6.18 19.44 7.43
CA ILE A 98 5.13 20.01 6.60
C ILE A 98 3.89 20.16 7.47
N TYR A 99 3.46 21.41 7.67
CA TYR A 99 2.28 21.74 8.48
C TYR A 99 1.08 22.06 7.60
N HIS A 100 -0.09 21.80 8.13
CA HIS A 100 -1.35 22.26 7.56
C HIS A 100 -2.20 22.88 8.67
N THR A 101 -2.86 23.99 8.33
CA THR A 101 -3.75 24.72 9.24
C THR A 101 -5.20 24.40 8.90
N PHE A 102 -5.93 23.91 9.88
CA PHE A 102 -7.38 23.71 9.80
C PHE A 102 -8.05 24.88 10.51
N GLU A 103 -8.82 25.67 9.79
CA GLU A 103 -9.41 26.90 10.32
C GLU A 103 -10.56 26.63 11.30
N ASN A 104 -11.27 25.53 11.11
CA ASN A 104 -12.43 25.14 11.91
C ASN A 104 -12.61 23.62 11.90
N ALA A 105 -13.56 23.15 12.70
CA ALA A 105 -13.85 21.71 12.81
C ALA A 105 -14.29 21.09 11.50
N ASP A 106 -15.08 21.79 10.69
CA ASP A 106 -15.57 21.27 9.40
C ASP A 106 -14.43 21.04 8.42
N ASP A 107 -13.41 21.90 8.39
CA ASP A 107 -12.21 21.70 7.58
C ASP A 107 -11.49 20.42 7.97
N PHE A 108 -11.35 20.19 9.27
CA PHE A 108 -10.67 18.99 9.77
C PHE A 108 -11.49 17.73 9.49
N ILE A 109 -12.80 17.77 9.69
CA ILE A 109 -13.69 16.64 9.43
C ILE A 109 -13.63 16.24 7.95
N ALA A 110 -13.63 17.22 7.04
CA ALA A 110 -13.49 16.96 5.60
C ALA A 110 -12.16 16.24 5.29
N PHE A 111 -11.08 16.69 5.87
CA PHE A 111 -9.76 16.06 5.75
C PHE A 111 -9.75 14.63 6.29
N SER A 112 -10.24 14.44 7.50
CA SER A 112 -10.25 13.12 8.17
C SER A 112 -11.11 12.11 7.42
N GLN A 113 -12.28 12.53 6.95
CA GLN A 113 -13.16 11.67 6.14
C GLN A 113 -12.55 11.33 4.78
N ALA A 114 -11.89 12.27 4.14
CA ALA A 114 -11.18 12.03 2.88
C ALA A 114 -10.02 11.03 3.09
N ALA A 115 -9.26 11.17 4.16
CA ALA A 115 -8.19 10.24 4.52
C ALA A 115 -8.74 8.83 4.76
N CYS A 116 -9.82 8.71 5.51
CA CYS A 116 -10.49 7.43 5.77
C CYS A 116 -10.99 6.78 4.47
N ALA A 117 -11.64 7.55 3.61
CA ALA A 117 -12.12 7.05 2.30
C ALA A 117 -10.96 6.58 1.43
N TYR A 118 -9.84 7.29 1.42
CA TYR A 118 -8.63 6.90 0.70
C TYR A 118 -8.07 5.57 1.22
N VAL A 119 -7.97 5.40 2.53
CA VAL A 119 -7.48 4.15 3.15
C VAL A 119 -8.36 2.98 2.75
N ILE A 120 -9.67 3.10 2.90
CA ILE A 120 -10.63 2.04 2.56
C ILE A 120 -10.54 1.66 1.09
N LYS A 121 -10.52 2.65 0.20
CA LYS A 121 -10.37 2.41 -1.24
C LYS A 121 -9.08 1.66 -1.56
N THR A 122 -7.97 2.07 -0.97
CA THR A 122 -6.65 1.46 -1.21
C THR A 122 -6.61 0.01 -0.69
N VAL A 123 -7.19 -0.26 0.48
CA VAL A 123 -7.33 -1.63 1.01
C VAL A 123 -8.16 -2.50 0.08
N GLN A 124 -9.30 -1.99 -0.40
CA GLN A 124 -10.17 -2.72 -1.34
C GLN A 124 -9.46 -3.03 -2.66
N GLU A 125 -8.67 -2.10 -3.18
CA GLU A 125 -7.84 -2.32 -4.38
C GLU A 125 -6.82 -3.44 -4.15
N GLY A 126 -6.22 -3.50 -2.96
CA GLY A 126 -5.32 -4.59 -2.56
C GLY A 126 -6.02 -5.95 -2.50
N TRP A 127 -7.21 -6.00 -1.94
CA TRP A 127 -8.03 -7.23 -1.92
C TRP A 127 -8.35 -7.70 -3.33
N LYS A 128 -8.78 -6.79 -4.18
CA LYS A 128 -9.08 -7.09 -5.58
C LYS A 128 -7.86 -7.63 -6.31
N GLU A 129 -6.71 -7.00 -6.12
CA GLU A 129 -5.46 -7.44 -6.73
C GLU A 129 -5.09 -8.87 -6.31
N LYS A 130 -5.26 -9.21 -5.02
CA LYS A 130 -5.03 -10.58 -4.53
C LYS A 130 -6.01 -11.59 -5.12
N ASP A 131 -7.29 -11.21 -5.23
CA ASP A 131 -8.32 -12.07 -5.78
C ASP A 131 -8.17 -12.33 -7.28
N GLU A 132 -7.56 -11.41 -8.01
CA GLU A 132 -7.36 -11.50 -9.46
C GLU A 132 -6.08 -12.20 -9.87
N VAL A 133 -5.23 -12.62 -8.93
CA VAL A 133 -4.00 -13.34 -9.27
C VAL A 133 -4.33 -14.68 -9.94
N ASP A 134 -3.77 -14.89 -11.12
CA ASP A 134 -3.86 -16.18 -11.81
C ASP A 134 -2.68 -17.07 -11.37
N TRP A 135 -2.96 -17.97 -10.45
CA TRP A 135 -1.94 -18.86 -9.90
C TRP A 135 -1.46 -19.93 -10.89
N THR A 136 -2.19 -20.16 -11.98
CA THR A 136 -1.81 -21.15 -13.00
C THR A 136 -0.59 -20.74 -13.80
N VAL A 137 -0.29 -19.43 -13.87
CA VAL A 137 0.89 -18.93 -14.61
C VAL A 137 2.21 -19.40 -14.02
N PHE A 138 2.23 -19.82 -12.75
CA PHE A 138 3.46 -20.29 -12.10
C PHE A 138 3.81 -21.74 -12.45
N ASN A 139 2.96 -22.44 -13.22
CA ASN A 139 3.22 -23.75 -13.80
C ASN A 139 3.76 -24.80 -12.82
N LEU A 140 3.16 -24.85 -11.62
CA LEU A 140 3.61 -25.77 -10.57
C LEU A 140 3.03 -27.18 -10.69
N LYS A 141 2.14 -27.43 -11.66
CA LYS A 141 1.52 -28.74 -11.90
C LYS A 141 2.52 -29.79 -12.35
N SER A 142 3.59 -29.40 -13.04
CA SER A 142 4.63 -30.32 -13.49
C SER A 142 5.34 -31.03 -12.34
N ASN A 143 5.20 -30.56 -11.10
CA ASN A 143 5.78 -31.20 -9.93
C ASN A 143 5.07 -32.48 -9.51
N ASN A 144 3.80 -32.60 -9.83
CA ASN A 144 3.02 -33.80 -9.49
C ASN A 144 3.26 -34.91 -10.51
N ASP A 145 3.55 -34.54 -11.75
CA ASP A 145 3.84 -35.50 -12.81
C ASP A 145 5.20 -36.19 -12.59
N GLU A 146 6.16 -35.45 -12.03
CA GLU A 146 7.48 -35.98 -11.69
C GLU A 146 7.46 -36.94 -10.49
N LYS A 147 6.41 -36.94 -9.68
CA LYS A 147 6.27 -37.83 -8.52
C LYS A 147 5.55 -39.13 -8.80
N VAL A 148 4.96 -39.25 -9.98
CA VAL A 148 4.18 -40.43 -10.38
C VAL A 148 5.05 -41.42 -11.12
N ASP A 149 6.18 -40.97 -11.60
CA ASP A 149 7.17 -41.82 -12.27
C ASP A 149 8.21 -42.35 -11.28
#